data_518b823e989714488ee4db62c33f1557
#
_entry.id   518b823e989714488ee4db62c33f1557
#
_cell.length_a   1.000
_cell.length_b   1.000
_cell.length_c   1.000
_cell.angle_alpha   90.00
_cell.angle_beta   90.00
_cell.angle_gamma   90.00
#
_symmetry.space_group_name_H-M   'P 1'
#
loop_
_entity.id
_entity.type
_entity.pdbx_description
1 polymer ?
#
loop_
_entity_poly.entity_id
_entity_poly.type
_entity_poly.pdbx_seq_one_letter_code
_entity_poly.pdbx_strand_id
1 'polypeptide(L)'
;TLCRSSAASDVYKRQVDGKLIFKSHYKMPAPQSESENCVAHNGSIIPIPNRDIFVQAWYQGGMSIMDFTDSSNPVEIAYFDRGPIFKDTLTTGGYWSTYFYEGFIYGTEITRGLDVFKLKPSEFLSKEEIAAAAKARPVLGPDRVFNPQQQVPLTWPAGLQ
;
A
#
# COMPACT_ATOMS: atom_id res chain seq x y z
N THR A 1 9.33 0.79 -20.02
CA THR A 1 9.89 -0.51 -19.58
C THR A 1 9.17 -0.92 -18.30
N LEU A 2 8.55 -2.09 -18.25
CA LEU A 2 7.99 -2.65 -17.01
C LEU A 2 9.13 -2.89 -16.03
N CYS A 3 8.87 -2.71 -14.75
CA CYS A 3 9.82 -3.03 -13.69
C CYS A 3 10.37 -4.44 -13.87
N ARG A 4 11.65 -4.58 -14.20
CA ARG A 4 12.24 -5.85 -14.65
C ARG A 4 12.67 -6.79 -13.55
N SER A 5 12.72 -6.31 -12.29
CA SER A 5 13.19 -7.12 -11.17
C SER A 5 12.14 -8.14 -10.76
N SER A 6 12.56 -9.38 -10.52
CA SER A 6 11.70 -10.39 -9.87
C SER A 6 11.28 -9.96 -8.45
N ALA A 7 12.06 -9.09 -7.82
CA ALA A 7 11.73 -8.46 -6.54
C ALA A 7 10.70 -7.32 -6.67
N ALA A 8 10.34 -6.90 -7.89
CA ALA A 8 9.33 -5.89 -8.15
C ALA A 8 7.90 -6.46 -8.20
N SER A 9 7.65 -7.55 -7.55
CA SER A 9 6.32 -8.15 -7.43
C SER A 9 6.07 -8.64 -6.02
N ASP A 10 4.88 -8.37 -5.51
CA ASP A 10 4.41 -8.97 -4.28
C ASP A 10 3.80 -10.35 -4.54
N VAL A 11 3.98 -11.24 -3.57
CA VAL A 11 3.43 -12.60 -3.61
C VAL A 11 2.28 -12.68 -2.63
N TYR A 12 1.08 -12.85 -3.14
CA TYR A 12 -0.10 -12.98 -2.30
C TYR A 12 -0.34 -14.42 -1.89
N LYS A 13 -0.56 -14.60 -0.58
CA LYS A 13 -0.88 -15.89 0.04
C LYS A 13 -2.08 -15.73 0.95
N ARG A 14 -2.95 -16.72 0.94
CA ARG A 14 -4.07 -16.83 1.87
C ARG A 14 -3.82 -17.98 2.84
N GLN A 15 -4.22 -17.78 4.09
CA GLN A 15 -4.23 -18.85 5.07
C GLN A 15 -5.51 -19.68 4.91
N VAL A 16 -5.34 -20.95 4.62
CA VAL A 16 -6.41 -21.93 4.54
C VAL A 16 -6.03 -23.10 5.44
N ASP A 17 -6.86 -23.42 6.42
CA ASP A 17 -6.63 -24.48 7.40
C ASP A 17 -5.24 -24.39 8.06
N GLY A 18 -4.84 -23.18 8.42
CA GLY A 18 -3.52 -22.92 9.04
C GLY A 18 -2.32 -22.97 8.10
N LYS A 19 -2.53 -23.13 6.79
CA LYS A 19 -1.47 -23.17 5.77
C LYS A 19 -1.51 -21.95 4.87
N LEU A 20 -0.35 -21.41 4.51
CA LEU A 20 -0.23 -20.35 3.52
C LEU A 20 -0.31 -20.96 2.11
N ILE A 21 -1.33 -20.57 1.38
CA ILE A 21 -1.54 -20.99 -0.02
C ILE A 21 -1.20 -19.82 -0.95
N PHE A 22 -0.29 -20.05 -1.88
CA PHE A 22 0.00 -19.10 -2.96
C PHE A 22 -1.26 -18.84 -3.80
N LYS A 23 -1.50 -17.57 -4.13
CA LYS A 23 -2.63 -17.15 -4.95
C LYS A 23 -2.18 -16.48 -6.24
N SER A 24 -1.40 -15.42 -6.15
CA SER A 24 -0.97 -14.65 -7.31
C SER A 24 0.28 -13.83 -7.05
N HIS A 25 0.75 -13.15 -8.08
CA HIS A 25 1.71 -12.06 -7.99
C HIS A 25 1.02 -10.75 -8.36
N TYR A 26 1.33 -9.69 -7.61
CA TYR A 26 1.02 -8.33 -8.02
C TYR A 26 2.29 -7.67 -8.54
N LYS A 27 2.18 -6.97 -9.65
CA LYS A 27 3.21 -6.09 -10.21
C LYS A 27 2.60 -4.74 -10.47
N MET A 28 3.32 -3.69 -10.13
CA MET A 28 2.92 -2.33 -10.44
C MET A 28 2.67 -2.20 -11.96
N PRO A 29 1.48 -1.74 -12.40
CA PRO A 29 1.12 -1.69 -13.82
C PRO A 29 1.88 -0.63 -14.60
N ALA A 30 2.24 0.50 -13.94
CA ALA A 30 2.88 1.62 -14.60
C ALA A 30 4.28 1.26 -15.14
N PRO A 31 4.58 1.54 -16.42
CA PRO A 31 5.92 1.37 -16.94
C PRO A 31 6.88 2.38 -16.30
N GLN A 32 8.07 1.91 -15.94
CA GLN A 32 9.12 2.73 -15.35
C GLN A 32 10.30 2.86 -16.30
N SER A 33 11.04 3.95 -16.18
CA SER A 33 12.28 4.15 -16.93
C SER A 33 13.44 3.31 -16.37
N GLU A 34 14.54 3.23 -17.10
CA GLU A 34 15.76 2.56 -16.62
C GLU A 34 16.47 3.35 -15.51
N SER A 35 16.12 4.62 -15.34
CA SER A 35 16.63 5.49 -14.29
C SER A 35 15.87 5.38 -12.96
N GLU A 36 14.87 4.50 -12.88
CA GLU A 36 14.02 4.33 -11.70
C GLU A 36 14.21 2.98 -11.05
N ASN A 37 14.52 2.99 -9.76
CA ASN A 37 14.34 1.81 -8.92
C ASN A 37 12.86 1.66 -8.57
N CYS A 38 12.27 0.54 -8.92
CA CYS A 38 10.86 0.26 -8.71
C CYS A 38 10.62 -1.09 -7.99
N VAL A 39 11.50 -1.44 -7.08
CA VAL A 39 11.34 -2.63 -6.25
C VAL A 39 10.26 -2.41 -5.20
N ALA A 40 9.42 -3.41 -4.95
CA ALA A 40 8.45 -3.39 -3.86
C ALA A 40 9.18 -3.27 -2.51
N HIS A 41 8.69 -2.38 -1.66
CA HIS A 41 9.25 -2.15 -0.33
C HIS A 41 8.14 -2.18 0.74
N ASN A 42 8.20 -1.35 1.77
CA ASN A 42 7.23 -1.40 2.86
C ASN A 42 5.87 -0.81 2.47
N GLY A 43 4.84 -1.31 3.11
CA GLY A 43 3.47 -0.83 2.93
C GLY A 43 2.60 -1.11 4.14
N SER A 44 1.33 -0.78 4.04
CA SER A 44 0.36 -1.02 5.12
C SER A 44 -1.04 -1.30 4.59
N ILE A 45 -1.84 -1.97 5.42
CA ILE A 45 -3.27 -2.15 5.16
C ILE A 45 -4.00 -0.81 5.28
N ILE A 46 -4.89 -0.53 4.33
CA ILE A 46 -5.91 0.50 4.44
C ILE A 46 -7.18 -0.20 4.95
N PRO A 47 -7.62 0.09 6.17
CA PRO A 47 -8.66 -0.68 6.84
C PRO A 47 -10.06 -0.33 6.33
N ILE A 48 -10.47 -0.95 5.24
CA ILE A 48 -11.82 -0.84 4.70
C ILE A 48 -12.60 -2.11 5.09
N PRO A 49 -13.81 -1.98 5.68
CA PRO A 49 -14.60 -3.14 6.06
C PRO A 49 -14.84 -4.09 4.89
N ASN A 50 -14.62 -5.39 5.13
CA ASN A 50 -14.84 -6.49 4.17
C ASN A 50 -14.00 -6.41 2.89
N ARG A 51 -12.95 -5.58 2.86
CA ARG A 51 -12.01 -5.51 1.74
C ARG A 51 -10.57 -5.58 2.22
N ASP A 52 -9.74 -6.20 1.42
CA ASP A 52 -8.30 -6.29 1.64
C ASP A 52 -7.62 -5.26 0.72
N ILE A 53 -7.40 -4.06 1.26
CA ILE A 53 -6.75 -2.96 0.55
C ILE A 53 -5.38 -2.70 1.15
N PHE A 54 -4.36 -2.54 0.30
CA PHE A 54 -2.99 -2.33 0.72
C PHE A 54 -2.36 -1.15 -0.04
N VAL A 55 -1.59 -0.31 0.65
CA VAL A 55 -0.73 0.69 0.02
C VAL A 55 0.71 0.20 0.07
N GLN A 56 1.36 0.14 -1.08
CA GLN A 56 2.71 -0.37 -1.29
C GLN A 56 3.64 0.75 -1.77
N ALA A 57 4.82 0.86 -1.16
CA ALA A 57 5.91 1.70 -1.64
C ALA A 57 6.75 0.94 -2.68
N TRP A 58 7.20 1.65 -3.73
CA TRP A 58 7.96 1.11 -4.86
C TRP A 58 9.21 1.95 -5.16
N TYR A 59 9.84 2.55 -4.16
CA TYR A 59 10.94 3.50 -4.34
C TYR A 59 10.57 4.60 -5.36
N GLN A 60 11.35 4.78 -6.42
CA GLN A 60 11.08 5.79 -7.46
C GLN A 60 9.85 5.47 -8.32
N GLY A 61 9.39 4.23 -8.34
CA GLY A 61 8.09 3.86 -8.89
C GLY A 61 6.88 4.41 -8.12
N GLY A 62 7.13 5.16 -7.05
CA GLY A 62 6.08 5.83 -6.30
C GLY A 62 5.39 4.94 -5.27
N MET A 63 4.08 5.03 -5.19
CA MET A 63 3.23 4.16 -4.39
C MET A 63 2.04 3.67 -5.21
N SER A 64 1.61 2.45 -4.92
CA SER A 64 0.44 1.82 -5.51
C SER A 64 -0.51 1.40 -4.40
N ILE A 65 -1.80 1.62 -4.60
CA ILE A 65 -2.86 1.12 -3.74
C ILE A 65 -3.58 0.03 -4.49
N MET A 66 -3.60 -1.16 -3.91
CA MET A 66 -4.17 -2.33 -4.54
C MET A 66 -5.29 -2.94 -3.71
N ASP A 67 -6.31 -3.41 -4.39
CA ASP A 67 -7.34 -4.29 -3.86
C ASP A 67 -6.94 -5.74 -4.13
N PHE A 68 -6.76 -6.51 -3.07
CA PHE A 68 -6.50 -7.95 -3.15
C PHE A 68 -7.56 -8.77 -2.40
N THR A 69 -8.77 -8.23 -2.27
CA THR A 69 -9.94 -8.95 -1.74
C THR A 69 -10.13 -10.26 -2.49
N ASP A 70 -10.05 -10.23 -3.82
CA ASP A 70 -9.73 -11.42 -4.62
C ASP A 70 -8.21 -11.56 -4.75
N SER A 71 -7.60 -12.31 -3.85
CA SER A 71 -6.15 -12.51 -3.85
C SER A 71 -5.61 -13.29 -5.05
N SER A 72 -6.47 -13.84 -5.89
CA SER A 72 -6.09 -14.46 -7.16
C SER A 72 -5.98 -13.45 -8.31
N ASN A 73 -6.60 -12.27 -8.14
CA ASN A 73 -6.63 -11.21 -9.13
C ASN A 73 -6.53 -9.82 -8.47
N PRO A 74 -5.38 -9.46 -7.85
CA PRO A 74 -5.19 -8.14 -7.26
C PRO A 74 -5.21 -7.03 -8.33
N VAL A 75 -5.87 -5.91 -8.01
CA VAL A 75 -6.09 -4.79 -8.94
C VAL A 75 -5.56 -3.50 -8.33
N GLU A 76 -4.81 -2.70 -9.11
CA GLU A 76 -4.48 -1.34 -8.71
C GLU A 76 -5.72 -0.46 -8.77
N ILE A 77 -5.98 0.27 -7.68
CA ILE A 77 -7.15 1.14 -7.53
C ILE A 77 -6.78 2.62 -7.37
N ALA A 78 -5.54 2.92 -7.06
CA ALA A 78 -4.97 4.27 -7.05
C ALA A 78 -3.45 4.18 -7.04
N TYR A 79 -2.80 5.26 -7.45
CA TYR A 79 -1.35 5.38 -7.44
C TYR A 79 -0.88 6.82 -7.29
N PHE A 80 0.38 6.99 -6.96
CA PHE A 80 1.10 8.26 -7.04
C PHE A 80 2.54 7.99 -7.42
N ASP A 81 3.02 8.70 -8.45
CA ASP A 81 4.37 8.61 -8.96
C ASP A 81 4.88 10.01 -9.35
N ARG A 82 6.14 10.29 -9.05
CA ARG A 82 6.82 11.54 -9.40
C ARG A 82 7.85 11.38 -10.51
N GLY A 83 8.08 10.14 -10.93
CA GLY A 83 9.15 9.80 -11.83
C GLY A 83 10.54 9.84 -11.18
N PRO A 84 11.60 9.69 -11.97
CA PRO A 84 12.95 9.52 -11.49
C PRO A 84 13.49 10.75 -10.74
N ILE A 85 14.44 10.53 -9.82
CA ILE A 85 15.20 11.61 -9.17
C ILE A 85 16.06 12.33 -10.19
N PHE A 86 16.77 11.57 -11.01
CA PHE A 86 17.55 12.06 -12.15
C PHE A 86 17.09 11.34 -13.43
N LYS A 87 16.93 12.14 -14.50
CA LYS A 87 16.38 11.64 -15.75
C LYS A 87 17.25 10.57 -16.43
N ASP A 88 18.56 10.69 -16.29
CA ASP A 88 19.51 9.88 -17.04
C ASP A 88 20.41 9.01 -16.15
N THR A 89 20.14 8.97 -14.85
CA THR A 89 21.01 8.25 -13.89
C THR A 89 20.18 7.54 -12.86
N LEU A 90 20.35 6.23 -12.76
CA LEU A 90 19.78 5.45 -11.68
C LEU A 90 20.45 5.83 -10.36
N THR A 91 19.68 6.23 -9.39
CA THR A 91 20.14 6.57 -8.04
C THR A 91 19.19 6.02 -6.98
N THR A 92 19.64 6.02 -5.74
CA THR A 92 18.79 5.68 -4.60
C THR A 92 17.83 6.84 -4.31
N GLY A 93 16.56 6.56 -4.25
CA GLY A 93 15.50 7.54 -3.99
C GLY A 93 14.12 6.91 -4.07
N GLY A 94 13.11 7.72 -3.85
CA GLY A 94 11.72 7.31 -3.88
C GLY A 94 11.20 6.80 -2.54
N TYR A 95 10.02 6.24 -2.53
CA TYR A 95 9.32 5.87 -1.29
C TYR A 95 9.92 4.62 -0.66
N TRP A 96 10.45 4.82 0.56
CA TRP A 96 10.93 3.73 1.42
C TRP A 96 9.77 2.99 2.06
N SER A 97 8.77 3.73 2.55
CA SER A 97 7.59 3.13 3.20
C SER A 97 6.37 4.02 3.06
N THR A 98 5.20 3.37 3.11
CA THR A 98 3.90 4.02 3.09
C THR A 98 3.02 3.43 4.19
N TYR A 99 2.42 4.30 5.00
CA TYR A 99 1.59 3.91 6.14
C TYR A 99 0.26 4.64 6.11
N PHE A 100 -0.83 3.89 6.26
CA PHE A 100 -2.14 4.48 6.49
C PHE A 100 -2.36 4.69 7.99
N TYR A 101 -2.75 5.89 8.36
CA TYR A 101 -3.09 6.23 9.74
C TYR A 101 -4.13 7.35 9.77
N GLU A 102 -5.24 7.15 10.51
CA GLU A 102 -6.31 8.13 10.74
C GLU A 102 -6.79 8.87 9.47
N GLY A 103 -6.98 8.14 8.37
CA GLY A 103 -7.52 8.68 7.14
C GLY A 103 -6.51 9.28 6.17
N PHE A 104 -5.21 9.22 6.51
CA PHE A 104 -4.13 9.70 5.66
C PHE A 104 -3.13 8.58 5.36
N ILE A 105 -2.44 8.72 4.24
CA ILE A 105 -1.29 7.89 3.88
C ILE A 105 -0.03 8.75 4.04
N TYR A 106 0.94 8.26 4.79
CA TYR A 106 2.22 8.89 5.03
C TYR A 106 3.29 8.14 4.25
N GLY A 107 3.88 8.79 3.26
CA GLY A 107 4.94 8.24 2.44
C GLY A 107 6.29 8.85 2.80
N THR A 108 7.24 8.03 3.26
CA THR A 108 8.61 8.49 3.50
C THR A 108 9.42 8.33 2.23
N GLU A 109 9.88 9.43 1.68
CA GLU A 109 10.65 9.51 0.44
C GLU A 109 12.11 9.83 0.78
N ILE A 110 13.05 9.01 0.29
CA ILE A 110 14.46 9.04 0.68
C ILE A 110 15.12 10.40 0.41
N THR A 111 14.80 11.02 -0.73
CA THR A 111 15.45 12.26 -1.18
C THR A 111 14.60 13.50 -0.99
N ARG A 112 13.28 13.36 -0.92
CA ARG A 112 12.33 14.48 -0.91
C ARG A 112 11.57 14.65 0.42
N GLY A 113 11.78 13.73 1.38
CA GLY A 113 11.25 13.82 2.75
C GLY A 113 9.93 13.10 2.95
N LEU A 114 8.95 13.75 3.56
CA LEU A 114 7.65 13.17 3.92
C LEU A 114 6.55 13.76 3.07
N ASP A 115 5.76 12.89 2.47
CA ASP A 115 4.49 13.26 1.83
C ASP A 115 3.30 12.73 2.62
N VAL A 116 2.22 13.50 2.61
CA VAL A 116 0.95 13.11 3.22
C VAL A 116 -0.15 13.15 2.17
N PHE A 117 -0.82 12.03 1.99
CA PHE A 117 -1.86 11.86 0.98
C PHE A 117 -3.21 11.59 1.62
N LYS A 118 -4.25 11.94 0.89
CA LYS A 118 -5.63 11.63 1.24
C LYS A 118 -6.32 10.93 0.08
N LEU A 119 -6.97 9.81 0.36
CA LEU A 119 -7.81 9.11 -0.61
C LEU A 119 -8.97 10.00 -1.05
N LYS A 120 -9.27 9.95 -2.35
CA LYS A 120 -10.45 10.57 -2.93
C LYS A 120 -11.41 9.48 -3.43
N PRO A 121 -12.73 9.72 -3.40
CA PRO A 121 -13.67 8.80 -4.01
C PRO A 121 -13.38 8.59 -5.50
N SER A 122 -13.58 7.37 -5.96
CA SER A 122 -13.39 6.96 -7.35
C SER A 122 -14.38 5.84 -7.68
N GLU A 123 -14.31 5.28 -8.87
CA GLU A 123 -15.06 4.08 -9.23
C GLU A 123 -14.68 2.84 -8.39
N PHE A 124 -13.47 2.84 -7.78
CA PHE A 124 -12.96 1.73 -6.96
C PHE A 124 -13.21 1.91 -5.46
N LEU A 125 -13.34 3.15 -4.98
CA LEU A 125 -13.48 3.48 -3.56
C LEU A 125 -14.59 4.52 -3.37
N SER A 126 -15.62 4.14 -2.65
CA SER A 126 -16.72 5.06 -2.28
C SER A 126 -16.27 6.03 -1.18
N LYS A 127 -17.04 7.12 -1.04
CA LYS A 127 -16.85 8.09 0.05
C LYS A 127 -17.06 7.45 1.42
N GLU A 128 -18.00 6.52 1.50
CA GLU A 128 -18.38 5.79 2.72
C GLU A 128 -17.25 4.86 3.17
N GLU A 129 -16.65 4.12 2.24
CA GLU A 129 -15.49 3.25 2.50
C GLU A 129 -14.29 4.05 3.01
N ILE A 130 -13.98 5.17 2.38
CA ILE A 130 -12.88 6.06 2.81
C ILE A 130 -13.17 6.61 4.21
N ALA A 131 -14.41 7.01 4.49
CA ALA A 131 -14.81 7.49 5.80
C ALA A 131 -14.75 6.38 6.87
N ALA A 132 -15.07 5.13 6.51
CA ALA A 132 -14.95 3.99 7.40
C ALA A 132 -13.47 3.71 7.73
N ALA A 133 -12.60 3.70 6.74
CA ALA A 133 -11.15 3.54 6.93
C ALA A 133 -10.58 4.60 7.90
N ALA A 134 -10.98 5.86 7.74
CA ALA A 134 -10.54 6.95 8.62
C ALA A 134 -11.01 6.80 10.09
N LYS A 135 -12.06 6.02 10.33
CA LYS A 135 -12.61 5.75 11.67
C LYS A 135 -12.07 4.47 12.30
N ALA A 136 -11.33 3.66 11.55
CA ALA A 136 -10.71 2.46 12.10
C ALA A 136 -9.79 2.81 13.26
N ARG A 137 -9.77 1.96 14.27
CA ARG A 137 -8.91 2.11 15.45
C ARG A 137 -8.17 0.80 15.69
N PRO A 138 -6.89 0.86 16.05
CA PRO A 138 -6.15 -0.34 16.41
C PRO A 138 -6.71 -0.95 17.70
N VAL A 139 -6.79 -2.27 17.73
CA VAL A 139 -7.03 -3.00 18.97
C VAL A 139 -5.74 -3.00 19.76
N LEU A 140 -5.62 -2.08 20.70
CA LEU A 140 -4.42 -1.91 21.49
C LEU A 140 -4.44 -2.82 22.71
N GLY A 141 -3.31 -3.46 22.98
CA GLY A 141 -3.03 -4.16 24.22
C GLY A 141 -2.91 -3.20 25.41
N PRO A 142 -2.51 -3.72 26.59
CA PRO A 142 -2.42 -2.92 27.82
C PRO A 142 -1.48 -1.72 27.70
N ASP A 143 -0.44 -1.80 26.90
CA ASP A 143 0.52 -0.71 26.70
C ASP A 143 0.03 0.39 25.74
N ARG A 144 -1.06 0.17 25.04
CA ARG A 144 -1.69 1.13 24.13
C ARG A 144 -0.74 1.83 23.15
N VAL A 145 0.32 1.16 22.76
CA VAL A 145 1.28 1.67 21.77
C VAL A 145 0.84 1.19 20.39
N PHE A 146 0.63 2.12 19.49
CA PHE A 146 0.38 1.83 18.08
C PHE A 146 1.66 1.97 17.29
N ASN A 147 2.02 0.91 16.58
CA ASN A 147 3.08 0.94 15.58
C ASN A 147 2.51 0.52 14.22
N PRO A 148 2.45 1.41 13.24
CA PRO A 148 1.91 1.09 11.91
C PRO A 148 2.59 -0.11 11.23
N GLN A 149 3.87 -0.35 11.51
CA GLN A 149 4.60 -1.49 10.95
C GLN A 149 4.14 -2.84 11.50
N GLN A 150 3.63 -2.88 12.69
CA GLN A 150 3.17 -4.12 13.33
C GLN A 150 1.83 -4.61 12.79
N GLN A 151 1.10 -3.74 12.06
CA GLN A 151 -0.19 -4.08 11.49
C GLN A 151 -1.13 -4.73 12.52
N VAL A 152 -1.21 -4.13 13.71
CA VAL A 152 -2.07 -4.64 14.79
C VAL A 152 -3.52 -4.76 14.33
N PRO A 153 -4.30 -5.69 14.88
CA PRO A 153 -5.72 -5.82 14.54
C PRO A 153 -6.47 -4.51 14.68
N LEU A 154 -7.35 -4.26 13.73
CA LEU A 154 -8.15 -3.03 13.67
C LEU A 154 -9.61 -3.33 13.96
N THR A 155 -10.30 -2.34 14.48
CA THR A 155 -11.75 -2.38 14.70
C THR A 155 -12.40 -1.08 14.19
N TRP A 156 -13.68 -1.16 13.91
CA TRP A 156 -14.50 -0.02 13.49
C TRP A 156 -15.58 0.27 14.52
N PRO A 157 -16.09 1.50 14.60
CA PRO A 157 -17.30 1.80 15.35
C PRO A 157 -18.46 0.89 14.93
N ALA A 158 -19.34 0.59 15.87
CA ALA A 158 -20.52 -0.24 15.60
C ALA A 158 -21.33 0.30 14.41
N GLY A 159 -21.78 -0.60 13.54
CA GLY A 159 -22.53 -0.27 12.32
C GLY A 159 -21.69 -0.06 11.06
N LEU A 160 -20.35 -0.18 11.16
CA LEU A 160 -19.44 -0.11 10.01
C LEU A 160 -18.78 -1.47 9.66
N GLN A 161 -19.22 -2.54 10.31
CA GLN A 161 -18.75 -3.90 10.03
C GLN A 161 -19.72 -4.65 9.14
#